data_06a0bccedebffd1312d6a304062b22ec
#
_entry.id   06a0bccedebffd1312d6a304062b22ec
#
_cell.length_a   1.000
_cell.length_b   1.000
_cell.length_c   1.000
_cell.angle_alpha   90.00
_cell.angle_beta   90.00
_cell.angle_gamma   90.00
#
_symmetry.space_group_name_H-M   'P 1'
#
loop_
_entity.id
_entity.type
_entity.pdbx_description
1 polymer ?
#
loop_
_entity_poly.entity_id
_entity_poly.type
_entity_poly.pdbx_seq_one_letter_code
_entity_poly.pdbx_strand_id
1 'polypeptide(L)'
;MIRVGQGFDVHQLVEGRPCIIGGVTIPYEKGLVGHSDADVLLHAVTDAILGALGLGDIGRHFPDNDAAYKDADSLKLLEQVWVMAKERGYTLGNIDSTIIAQKPKMAPYIPQMAEVIAKALDATVEQVNVKATTTEQLGFTGRGEGIAAQSVVCLVKGMLSS
;
A
#
# COMPACT_ATOMS: atom_id res chain seq x y z
N MET A 1 -8.10 4.56 -22.46
CA MET A 1 -8.12 3.19 -21.93
C MET A 1 -7.86 3.21 -20.44
N ILE A 2 -8.61 2.47 -19.69
CA ILE A 2 -8.38 2.31 -18.25
C ILE A 2 -7.98 0.88 -17.93
N ARG A 3 -7.21 0.71 -16.87
CA ARG A 3 -6.87 -0.60 -16.32
C ARG A 3 -7.11 -0.59 -14.82
N VAL A 4 -7.66 -1.68 -14.31
CA VAL A 4 -7.99 -1.83 -12.89
C VAL A 4 -7.09 -2.92 -12.31
N GLY A 5 -6.57 -2.67 -11.12
CA GLY A 5 -5.83 -3.66 -10.37
C GLY A 5 -6.26 -3.65 -8.92
N GLN A 6 -6.07 -4.76 -8.26
CA GLN A 6 -6.35 -4.86 -6.83
C GLN A 6 -5.15 -5.51 -6.14
N GLY A 7 -4.95 -5.13 -4.89
CA GLY A 7 -3.89 -5.69 -4.06
C GLY A 7 -4.40 -5.99 -2.67
N PHE A 8 -3.83 -7.00 -2.06
CA PHE A 8 -4.16 -7.40 -0.70
C PHE A 8 -2.86 -7.81 -0.02
N ASP A 9 -2.66 -7.34 1.21
CA ASP A 9 -1.48 -7.71 1.98
C ASP A 9 -1.84 -7.87 3.45
N VAL A 10 -1.05 -8.68 4.15
CA VAL A 10 -1.22 -8.95 5.58
C VAL A 10 0.15 -9.05 6.22
N HIS A 11 0.31 -8.41 7.37
CA HIS A 11 1.51 -8.57 8.19
C HIS A 11 1.13 -8.81 9.63
N GLN A 12 1.96 -9.58 10.33
CA GLN A 12 1.76 -9.90 11.75
C GLN A 12 2.14 -8.70 12.61
N LEU A 13 1.36 -8.46 13.66
CA LEU A 13 1.68 -7.46 14.69
C LEU A 13 2.51 -8.10 15.79
N VAL A 14 3.64 -7.49 16.14
CA VAL A 14 4.50 -7.93 17.23
C VAL A 14 5.00 -6.73 18.02
N GLU A 15 5.35 -6.96 19.28
CA GLU A 15 5.95 -5.92 20.11
C GLU A 15 7.36 -5.57 19.63
N GLY A 16 7.79 -4.32 19.86
CA GLY A 16 9.14 -3.88 19.58
C GLY A 16 9.45 -3.52 18.15
N ARG A 17 8.44 -3.55 17.27
CA ARG A 17 8.60 -3.11 15.88
C ARG A 17 7.88 -1.77 15.68
N PRO A 18 8.42 -0.89 14.82
CA PRO A 18 7.67 0.32 14.48
C PRO A 18 6.42 -0.03 13.68
N CYS A 19 5.34 0.72 13.94
CA CYS A 19 4.08 0.57 13.20
C CYS A 19 4.05 1.59 12.08
N ILE A 20 4.42 1.18 10.87
CA ILE A 20 4.49 2.05 9.70
C ILE A 20 3.42 1.60 8.71
N ILE A 21 2.45 2.46 8.44
CA ILE A 21 1.34 2.17 7.53
C ILE A 21 1.10 3.40 6.66
N GLY A 22 1.07 3.19 5.35
CA GLY A 22 0.91 4.30 4.39
C GLY A 22 2.06 5.30 4.44
N GLY A 23 3.26 4.85 4.80
CA GLY A 23 4.42 5.69 4.96
C GLY A 23 4.42 6.52 6.23
N VAL A 24 3.45 6.31 7.13
CA VAL A 24 3.30 7.09 8.36
C VAL A 24 3.62 6.20 9.56
N THR A 25 4.49 6.70 10.44
CA THR A 25 4.79 6.00 11.69
C THR A 25 3.70 6.31 12.70
N ILE A 26 3.01 5.27 13.15
CA ILE A 26 1.91 5.39 14.11
C ILE A 26 2.43 5.00 15.50
N PRO A 27 2.24 5.87 16.52
CA PRO A 27 2.61 5.50 17.89
C PRO A 27 1.75 4.33 18.37
N TYR A 28 2.39 3.19 18.59
CA TYR A 28 1.71 2.00 19.07
C TYR A 28 2.76 1.05 19.65
N GLU A 29 2.37 0.25 20.62
CA GLU A 29 3.26 -0.70 21.29
C GLU A 29 3.70 -1.85 20.41
N LYS A 30 2.95 -2.12 19.33
CA LYS A 30 3.27 -3.16 18.36
C LYS A 30 3.49 -2.55 16.99
N GLY A 31 4.20 -3.27 16.16
CA GLY A 31 4.41 -2.91 14.77
C GLY A 31 4.36 -4.14 13.88
N LEU A 32 4.47 -3.92 12.59
CA LEU A 32 4.32 -4.97 11.60
C LEU A 32 5.66 -5.63 11.29
N VAL A 33 5.64 -6.94 11.11
CA VAL A 33 6.81 -7.78 10.82
C VAL A 33 6.79 -8.19 9.36
N GLY A 34 7.94 -8.10 8.70
CA GLY A 34 8.14 -8.56 7.34
C GLY A 34 9.58 -8.40 6.93
N HIS A 35 9.88 -8.81 5.70
CA HIS A 35 11.22 -8.70 5.12
C HIS A 35 11.63 -7.23 4.93
N SER A 36 10.68 -6.37 4.55
CA SER A 36 10.85 -4.92 4.41
C SER A 36 10.42 -4.22 5.69
N ASP A 37 10.00 -2.95 5.60
CA ASP A 37 9.38 -2.23 6.71
C ASP A 37 7.96 -2.72 7.02
N ALA A 38 7.47 -3.69 6.25
CA ALA A 38 6.16 -4.33 6.39
C ALA A 38 4.98 -3.37 6.32
N ASP A 39 5.11 -2.30 5.53
CA ASP A 39 4.02 -1.35 5.31
C ASP A 39 2.90 -2.03 4.51
N VAL A 40 1.90 -2.51 5.21
CA VAL A 40 0.82 -3.30 4.63
C VAL A 40 0.01 -2.52 3.60
N LEU A 41 -0.17 -1.22 3.82
CA LEU A 41 -0.94 -0.38 2.89
C LEU A 41 -0.16 -0.12 1.61
N LEU A 42 1.11 0.30 1.73
CA LEU A 42 1.93 0.55 0.54
C LEU A 42 2.16 -0.71 -0.28
N HIS A 43 2.26 -1.88 0.36
CA HIS A 43 2.36 -3.15 -0.35
C HIS A 43 1.08 -3.46 -1.13
N ALA A 44 -0.09 -3.22 -0.52
CA ALA A 44 -1.36 -3.44 -1.21
C ALA A 44 -1.51 -2.51 -2.42
N VAL A 45 -1.13 -1.23 -2.26
CA VAL A 45 -1.16 -0.26 -3.36
C VAL A 45 -0.20 -0.67 -4.47
N THR A 46 1.02 -1.07 -4.12
CA THR A 46 2.03 -1.49 -5.09
C THR A 46 1.56 -2.70 -5.89
N ASP A 47 1.01 -3.72 -5.21
CA ASP A 47 0.46 -4.89 -5.88
C ASP A 47 -0.72 -4.53 -6.79
N ALA A 48 -1.56 -3.60 -6.36
CA ALA A 48 -2.68 -3.15 -7.18
C ALA A 48 -2.20 -2.53 -8.50
N ILE A 49 -1.14 -1.71 -8.44
CA ILE A 49 -0.57 -1.09 -9.63
C ILE A 49 0.05 -2.15 -10.54
N LEU A 50 0.84 -3.06 -9.98
CA LEU A 50 1.42 -4.16 -10.76
C LEU A 50 0.35 -5.01 -11.42
N GLY A 51 -0.73 -5.31 -10.69
CA GLY A 51 -1.86 -6.05 -11.23
C GLY A 51 -2.55 -5.33 -12.37
N ALA A 52 -2.77 -4.02 -12.23
CA ALA A 52 -3.36 -3.21 -13.30
C ALA A 52 -2.48 -3.23 -14.55
N LEU A 53 -1.17 -3.24 -14.40
CA LEU A 53 -0.23 -3.30 -15.51
C LEU A 53 -0.03 -4.70 -16.07
N GLY A 54 -0.58 -5.72 -15.43
CA GLY A 54 -0.38 -7.10 -15.85
C GLY A 54 1.03 -7.61 -15.61
N LEU A 55 1.74 -7.08 -14.60
CA LEU A 55 3.14 -7.37 -14.34
C LEU A 55 3.36 -8.30 -13.14
N GLY A 56 2.32 -8.98 -12.67
CA GLY A 56 2.44 -9.89 -11.54
C GLY A 56 2.30 -9.18 -10.20
N ASP A 57 3.21 -9.42 -9.29
CA ASP A 57 3.15 -8.92 -7.93
C ASP A 57 4.52 -8.46 -7.42
N ILE A 58 4.56 -7.96 -6.18
CA ILE A 58 5.81 -7.48 -5.55
C ILE A 58 6.85 -8.60 -5.49
N GLY A 59 6.44 -9.81 -5.12
CA GLY A 59 7.37 -10.92 -4.96
C GLY A 59 8.12 -11.27 -6.23
N ARG A 60 7.50 -11.03 -7.37
CA ARG A 60 8.14 -11.27 -8.68
C ARG A 60 9.23 -10.24 -8.98
N HIS A 61 9.03 -8.99 -8.57
CA HIS A 61 9.96 -7.89 -8.87
C HIS A 61 10.96 -7.65 -7.74
N PHE A 62 10.56 -7.93 -6.50
CA PHE A 62 11.36 -7.68 -5.29
C PHE A 62 11.32 -8.92 -4.40
N PRO A 63 12.01 -10.03 -4.77
CA PRO A 63 11.93 -11.28 -4.00
C PRO A 63 12.39 -11.12 -2.55
N ASP A 64 11.65 -11.74 -1.62
CA ASP A 64 11.97 -11.72 -0.19
C ASP A 64 13.33 -12.34 0.12
N ASN A 65 13.80 -13.27 -0.71
CA ASN A 65 15.08 -13.93 -0.50
C ASN A 65 16.26 -13.12 -1.04
N ASP A 66 16.02 -11.96 -1.63
CA ASP A 66 17.07 -11.08 -2.13
C ASP A 66 17.50 -10.13 -1.00
N ALA A 67 18.74 -10.29 -0.55
CA ALA A 67 19.30 -9.47 0.52
C ALA A 67 19.26 -7.96 0.20
N ALA A 68 19.26 -7.60 -1.09
CA ALA A 68 19.20 -6.20 -1.50
C ALA A 68 17.90 -5.51 -1.09
N TYR A 69 16.83 -6.28 -0.84
CA TYR A 69 15.52 -5.73 -0.46
C TYR A 69 15.20 -5.94 1.01
N LYS A 70 16.14 -6.50 1.79
CA LYS A 70 15.94 -6.64 3.23
C LYS A 70 15.86 -5.26 3.86
N ASP A 71 14.87 -5.05 4.73
CA ASP A 71 14.58 -3.77 5.38
C ASP A 71 14.31 -2.63 4.38
N ALA A 72 13.87 -2.99 3.17
CA ALA A 72 13.59 -2.00 2.14
C ALA A 72 12.46 -1.06 2.56
N ASP A 73 12.60 0.19 2.16
CA ASP A 73 11.57 1.20 2.32
C ASP A 73 10.46 0.96 1.28
N SER A 74 9.28 0.62 1.75
CA SER A 74 8.14 0.31 0.87
C SER A 74 7.73 1.49 0.00
N LEU A 75 7.99 2.72 0.46
CA LEU A 75 7.70 3.90 -0.34
C LEU A 75 8.59 3.95 -1.57
N LYS A 76 9.86 3.60 -1.43
CA LYS A 76 10.79 3.53 -2.57
C LYS A 76 10.39 2.45 -3.55
N LEU A 77 9.93 1.30 -3.05
CA LEU A 77 9.42 0.24 -3.93
C LEU A 77 8.19 0.73 -4.71
N LEU A 78 7.28 1.42 -4.05
CA LEU A 78 6.11 2.01 -4.72
C LEU A 78 6.54 2.99 -5.80
N GLU A 79 7.51 3.86 -5.51
CA GLU A 79 8.01 4.83 -6.47
C GLU A 79 8.64 4.14 -7.69
N GLN A 80 9.38 3.04 -7.49
CA GLN A 80 9.96 2.27 -8.60
C GLN A 80 8.88 1.64 -9.47
N VAL A 81 7.84 1.10 -8.87
CA VAL A 81 6.72 0.52 -9.62
C VAL A 81 5.96 1.61 -10.36
N TRP A 82 5.84 2.80 -9.76
CA TRP A 82 5.19 3.92 -10.44
C TRP A 82 5.96 4.36 -11.69
N VAL A 83 7.29 4.31 -11.67
CA VAL A 83 8.10 4.56 -12.86
C VAL A 83 7.72 3.58 -13.98
N MET A 84 7.50 2.30 -13.65
CA MET A 84 7.05 1.32 -14.64
C MET A 84 5.72 1.70 -15.27
N ALA A 85 4.80 2.23 -14.47
CA ALA A 85 3.50 2.69 -14.98
C ALA A 85 3.65 3.88 -15.90
N LYS A 86 4.45 4.86 -15.51
CA LYS A 86 4.69 6.07 -16.33
C LYS A 86 5.36 5.72 -17.66
N GLU A 87 6.32 4.83 -17.65
CA GLU A 87 7.00 4.38 -18.87
C GLU A 87 6.03 3.75 -19.85
N ARG A 88 4.94 3.18 -19.37
CA ARG A 88 3.90 2.57 -20.19
C ARG A 88 2.78 3.55 -20.58
N GLY A 89 2.93 4.81 -20.19
CA GLY A 89 1.99 5.88 -20.58
C GLY A 89 0.80 6.04 -19.65
N TYR A 90 0.85 5.48 -18.44
CA TYR A 90 -0.26 5.57 -17.51
C TYR A 90 -0.11 6.71 -16.52
N THR A 91 -1.24 7.26 -16.13
CA THR A 91 -1.38 8.17 -15.00
C THR A 91 -2.41 7.58 -14.04
N LEU A 92 -2.46 8.11 -12.84
CA LEU A 92 -3.42 7.64 -11.84
C LEU A 92 -4.81 8.18 -12.14
N GLY A 93 -5.80 7.31 -12.24
CA GLY A 93 -7.20 7.71 -12.17
C GLY A 93 -7.59 7.93 -10.73
N ASN A 94 -7.66 6.85 -9.96
CA ASN A 94 -7.89 6.95 -8.51
C ASN A 94 -7.46 5.67 -7.80
N ILE A 95 -7.34 5.79 -6.48
CA ILE A 95 -7.12 4.66 -5.59
C ILE A 95 -8.18 4.68 -4.50
N ASP A 96 -8.68 3.50 -4.16
CA ASP A 96 -9.48 3.28 -2.98
C ASP A 96 -8.86 2.15 -2.18
N SER A 97 -8.54 2.42 -0.91
CA SER A 97 -7.86 1.46 -0.04
C SER A 97 -8.59 1.33 1.28
N THR A 98 -8.55 0.13 1.85
CA THR A 98 -9.11 -0.15 3.16
C THR A 98 -8.04 -0.80 4.03
N ILE A 99 -7.81 -0.22 5.21
CA ILE A 99 -6.97 -0.82 6.24
C ILE A 99 -7.89 -1.60 7.18
N ILE A 100 -7.59 -2.86 7.42
CA ILE A 100 -8.38 -3.72 8.29
C ILE A 100 -7.55 -3.98 9.56
N ALA A 101 -7.95 -3.32 10.65
CA ALA A 101 -7.20 -3.37 11.90
C ALA A 101 -8.14 -3.16 13.09
N GLN A 102 -7.98 -3.95 14.12
CA GLN A 102 -8.73 -3.72 15.37
C GLN A 102 -8.15 -2.53 16.12
N LYS A 103 -6.82 -2.46 16.21
CA LYS A 103 -6.04 -1.36 16.80
C LYS A 103 -4.73 -1.25 16.03
N PRO A 104 -4.08 -0.09 16.04
CA PRO A 104 -4.49 1.20 16.60
C PRO A 104 -5.54 1.89 15.74
N LYS A 105 -6.13 3.00 16.25
CA LYS A 105 -7.04 3.82 15.45
C LYS A 105 -6.28 4.47 14.31
N MET A 106 -6.81 4.33 13.10
CA MET A 106 -6.17 4.85 11.89
C MET A 106 -6.60 6.26 11.53
N ALA A 107 -7.81 6.67 11.94
CA ALA A 107 -8.42 7.91 11.50
C ALA A 107 -7.51 9.15 11.62
N PRO A 108 -6.76 9.35 12.71
CA PRO A 108 -5.90 10.54 12.82
C PRO A 108 -4.77 10.58 11.79
N TYR A 109 -4.41 9.44 11.20
CA TYR A 109 -3.24 9.33 10.32
C TYR A 109 -3.61 9.20 8.85
N ILE A 110 -4.90 8.98 8.55
CA ILE A 110 -5.37 8.77 7.18
C ILE A 110 -5.06 9.94 6.26
N PRO A 111 -5.28 11.22 6.64
CA PRO A 111 -4.93 12.32 5.74
C PRO A 111 -3.46 12.33 5.34
N GLN A 112 -2.56 12.05 6.27
CA GLN A 112 -1.13 12.00 5.99
C GLN A 112 -0.77 10.82 5.08
N MET A 113 -1.41 9.67 5.27
CA MET A 113 -1.22 8.51 4.39
C MET A 113 -1.62 8.84 2.95
N ALA A 114 -2.76 9.51 2.77
CA ALA A 114 -3.22 9.91 1.45
C ALA A 114 -2.24 10.88 0.77
N GLU A 115 -1.68 11.82 1.53
CA GLU A 115 -0.67 12.74 1.01
C GLU A 115 0.59 12.02 0.57
N VAL A 116 1.08 11.06 1.36
CA VAL A 116 2.28 10.28 1.03
C VAL A 116 2.06 9.51 -0.28
N ILE A 117 0.93 8.83 -0.40
CA ILE A 117 0.62 8.03 -1.59
C ILE A 117 0.43 8.94 -2.81
N ALA A 118 -0.32 10.02 -2.67
CA ALA A 118 -0.56 10.94 -3.78
C ALA A 118 0.75 11.50 -4.32
N LYS A 119 1.65 11.93 -3.44
CA LYS A 119 2.95 12.45 -3.84
C LYS A 119 3.78 11.40 -4.58
N ALA A 120 3.77 10.16 -4.10
CA ALA A 120 4.51 9.07 -4.72
C ALA A 120 4.01 8.76 -6.14
N LEU A 121 2.75 9.02 -6.41
CA LEU A 121 2.10 8.68 -7.68
C LEU A 121 1.83 9.89 -8.56
N ASP A 122 2.48 11.03 -8.29
CA ASP A 122 2.31 12.26 -9.05
C ASP A 122 0.83 12.66 -9.18
N ALA A 123 0.08 12.52 -8.08
CA ALA A 123 -1.37 12.72 -8.06
C ALA A 123 -1.76 13.69 -6.95
N THR A 124 -3.04 14.04 -6.90
CA THR A 124 -3.60 14.87 -5.83
C THR A 124 -4.29 14.00 -4.79
N VAL A 125 -4.52 14.55 -3.60
CA VAL A 125 -5.17 13.79 -2.52
C VAL A 125 -6.61 13.39 -2.86
N GLU A 126 -7.29 14.12 -3.72
CA GLU A 126 -8.64 13.75 -4.17
C GLU A 126 -8.66 12.44 -4.96
N GLN A 127 -7.52 12.05 -5.50
CA GLN A 127 -7.40 10.80 -6.26
C GLN A 127 -7.09 9.60 -5.36
N VAL A 128 -6.81 9.83 -4.07
CA VAL A 128 -6.38 8.79 -3.14
C VAL A 128 -7.32 8.74 -1.95
N ASN A 129 -8.14 7.69 -1.88
CA ASN A 129 -8.98 7.47 -0.72
C ASN A 129 -8.39 6.36 0.15
N VAL A 130 -8.30 6.64 1.46
CA VAL A 130 -7.90 5.66 2.46
C VAL A 130 -8.98 5.64 3.53
N LYS A 131 -9.46 4.45 3.85
CA LYS A 131 -10.42 4.25 4.92
C LYS A 131 -9.98 3.07 5.77
N ALA A 132 -10.54 2.93 6.94
CA ALA A 132 -10.19 1.86 7.85
C ALA A 132 -11.45 1.23 8.43
N THR A 133 -11.34 -0.04 8.77
CA THR A 133 -12.41 -0.78 9.42
C THR A 133 -11.82 -1.77 10.41
N THR A 134 -12.62 -2.13 11.42
CA THR A 134 -12.32 -3.29 12.26
C THR A 134 -13.03 -4.49 11.64
N THR A 135 -12.80 -5.68 12.22
CA THR A 135 -13.58 -6.87 11.92
C THR A 135 -14.46 -7.27 13.09
N GLU A 136 -14.84 -6.29 13.92
CA GLU A 136 -15.73 -6.51 15.07
C GLU A 136 -15.22 -7.62 16.00
N GLN A 137 -13.89 -7.59 16.25
CA GLN A 137 -13.17 -8.55 17.10
C GLN A 137 -13.14 -9.98 16.55
N LEU A 138 -13.50 -10.16 15.28
CA LEU A 138 -13.49 -11.46 14.62
C LEU A 138 -12.19 -11.68 13.86
N GLY A 139 -11.72 -12.92 13.85
CA GLY A 139 -10.58 -13.34 13.07
C GLY A 139 -9.25 -12.80 13.57
N PHE A 140 -8.22 -13.00 12.76
CA PHE A 140 -6.86 -12.61 13.15
C PHE A 140 -6.70 -11.09 13.31
N THR A 141 -7.37 -10.32 12.50
CA THR A 141 -7.34 -8.85 12.64
C THR A 141 -8.08 -8.43 13.90
N GLY A 142 -9.22 -9.05 14.16
CA GLY A 142 -10.04 -8.77 15.35
C GLY A 142 -9.37 -9.16 16.67
N ARG A 143 -8.48 -10.17 16.63
CA ARG A 143 -7.69 -10.58 17.79
C ARG A 143 -6.39 -9.78 17.93
N GLY A 144 -6.10 -8.88 17.01
CA GLY A 144 -4.86 -8.10 17.07
C GLY A 144 -3.61 -8.89 16.69
N GLU A 145 -3.75 -9.98 15.96
CA GLU A 145 -2.60 -10.79 15.51
C GLU A 145 -1.93 -10.19 14.29
N GLY A 146 -2.66 -9.43 13.51
CA GLY A 146 -2.15 -8.81 12.30
C GLY A 146 -3.03 -7.70 11.80
N ILE A 147 -2.53 -7.01 10.79
CA ILE A 147 -3.26 -5.96 10.06
C ILE A 147 -3.26 -6.35 8.59
N ALA A 148 -4.40 -6.17 7.94
CA ALA A 148 -4.54 -6.37 6.51
C ALA A 148 -4.82 -5.04 5.82
N ALA A 149 -4.53 -4.98 4.53
CA ALA A 149 -4.93 -3.86 3.69
C ALA A 149 -5.35 -4.38 2.33
N GLN A 150 -6.32 -3.71 1.75
CA GLN A 150 -6.79 -3.99 0.41
C GLN A 150 -6.84 -2.69 -0.37
N SER A 151 -6.41 -2.73 -1.63
CA SER A 151 -6.38 -1.55 -2.48
C SER A 151 -6.93 -1.89 -3.85
N VAL A 152 -7.66 -0.94 -4.43
CA VAL A 152 -8.08 -1.00 -5.83
C VAL A 152 -7.56 0.25 -6.50
N VAL A 153 -6.95 0.09 -7.67
CA VAL A 153 -6.41 1.21 -8.44
C VAL A 153 -7.02 1.22 -9.83
N CYS A 154 -7.29 2.42 -10.32
CA CYS A 154 -7.62 2.66 -11.71
C CYS A 154 -6.50 3.47 -12.35
N LEU A 155 -5.87 2.89 -13.37
CA LEU A 155 -4.86 3.58 -14.16
C LEU A 155 -5.47 4.02 -15.49
N VAL A 156 -5.09 5.20 -15.93
CA VAL A 156 -5.60 5.78 -17.19
C VAL A 156 -4.43 5.94 -18.13
N LYS A 157 -4.51 5.30 -19.29
CA LYS A 157 -3.53 5.53 -20.33
C LYS A 157 -3.93 6.79 -21.06
N GLY A 158 -3.03 7.75 -21.03
CA GLY A 158 -3.31 9.06 -21.56
C GLY A 158 -3.87 9.00 -22.96
N MET A 159 -5.00 9.67 -23.16
CA MET A 159 -5.35 10.08 -24.49
C MET A 159 -4.18 10.93 -24.98
N LEU A 160 -3.60 10.52 -26.09
CA LEU A 160 -2.57 11.31 -26.70
C LEU A 160 -3.05 12.74 -26.74
N SER A 161 -2.49 13.55 -25.84
CA SER A 161 -2.64 14.97 -26.04
C SER A 161 -2.02 15.26 -27.38
N SER A 162 -2.87 15.53 -28.30
CA SER A 162 -2.43 16.03 -29.59
C SER A 162 -1.47 17.20 -29.40
#